data_6b16db417ee9e3d1b4a8aef1cfbac821
#
_entry.id   6b16db417ee9e3d1b4a8aef1cfbac821
#
_cell.length_a   1.000
_cell.length_b   1.000
_cell.length_c   1.000
_cell.angle_alpha   90.00
_cell.angle_beta   90.00
_cell.angle_gamma   90.00
#
_symmetry.space_group_name_H-M   'P 1'
#
loop_
_entity.id
_entity.type
_entity.pdbx_description
1 polymer ?
#
loop_
_entity_poly.entity_id
_entity_poly.type
_entity_poly.pdbx_seq_one_letter_code
_entity_poly.pdbx_strand_id
1 'polypeptide(L)'
;MITLNQNNLTSTAEAAIKMAKRTLPIVVIKDKECDDLCRSCIDFGELVDTNTDIPDFDHEGLDRMAFLPYSSGTTGLPKGVELTHNNLVSNLCQGAHQDFNKFVSANGNFQEVISAVLPMFHIYGFMVNLLNVATYGTKVVTIPRFHPELYISVLKQHAITAIYAAPPLVLFMIQHPDVRAEYMKNVKFILSAAAPLGSLDEQHFQEKFGDTISITQGYGLTETSPLVTLFPKKYAEETSQPVTGSIGKLLPNTRAKVISLDDPTGPPLGPNEQGELLLKGPQIMKGYHNKPKETEETMLDGWLRTGDIVRYNEDGFLFVTDRLKELIKVKGFQVAPAELEELIRAFPAVEEAAVIGIPHPNHGEVPRAYVVPKKDTSLVPDELDKFVASKVANYKRLSGGIEVVDAIPKTPSGKILRRQLKVMHQQQGR
;
A
#
# COMPACT_ATOMS: atom_id res chain seq x y z
N MET A 1 21.11 16.63 7.84
CA MET A 1 19.72 16.35 7.38
C MET A 1 19.50 17.03 6.05
N ILE A 2 18.92 16.36 5.07
CA ILE A 2 18.62 16.93 3.75
C ILE A 2 17.13 17.28 3.72
N THR A 3 16.77 18.49 3.29
CA THR A 3 15.39 18.97 3.18
C THR A 3 15.21 19.91 1.99
N LEU A 4 13.95 20.15 1.61
CA LEU A 4 13.60 21.16 0.60
C LEU A 4 13.38 22.51 1.28
N ASN A 5 13.68 23.61 0.55
CA ASN A 5 13.38 24.96 1.02
C ASN A 5 11.92 25.37 0.66
N GLN A 6 10.95 24.56 1.11
CA GLN A 6 9.53 24.78 0.87
C GLN A 6 8.72 24.57 2.17
N ASN A 7 7.60 25.30 2.30
CA ASN A 7 6.55 25.05 3.30
C ASN A 7 7.05 24.85 4.73
N ASN A 8 8.00 25.65 5.21
CA ASN A 8 8.59 25.55 6.54
C ASN A 8 9.32 24.21 6.84
N LEU A 9 9.72 23.44 5.82
CA LEU A 9 10.44 22.18 6.01
C LEU A 9 11.79 22.38 6.69
N THR A 10 12.47 23.50 6.42
CA THR A 10 13.74 23.86 7.08
C THR A 10 13.53 24.06 8.59
N SER A 11 12.50 24.82 8.99
CA SER A 11 12.17 25.03 10.40
C SER A 11 11.73 23.73 11.09
N THR A 12 11.04 22.84 10.38
CA THR A 12 10.70 21.50 10.87
C THR A 12 11.96 20.64 11.10
N ALA A 13 12.93 20.73 10.18
CA ALA A 13 14.22 20.03 10.32
C ALA A 13 15.01 20.56 11.52
N GLU A 14 15.06 21.88 11.73
CA GLU A 14 15.69 22.50 12.91
C GLU A 14 15.02 22.04 14.22
N ALA A 15 13.70 22.06 14.26
CA ALA A 15 12.95 21.57 15.42
C ALA A 15 13.21 20.10 15.71
N ALA A 16 13.26 19.26 14.69
CA ALA A 16 13.55 17.83 14.83
C ALA A 16 14.97 17.58 15.37
N ILE A 17 15.98 18.31 14.86
CA ILE A 17 17.37 18.23 15.33
C ILE A 17 17.46 18.64 16.81
N LYS A 18 16.78 19.74 17.17
CA LYS A 18 16.71 20.23 18.56
C LYS A 18 16.03 19.19 19.48
N MET A 19 14.92 18.61 19.07
CA MET A 19 14.23 17.55 19.84
C MET A 19 15.11 16.32 20.02
N ALA A 20 15.87 15.94 19.00
CA ALA A 20 16.81 14.83 19.04
C ALA A 20 18.06 15.12 19.88
N LYS A 21 18.23 16.34 20.40
CA LYS A 21 19.42 16.81 21.14
C LYS A 21 20.73 16.50 20.39
N ARG A 22 20.73 16.71 19.07
CA ARG A 22 21.88 16.47 18.19
C ARG A 22 22.32 17.76 17.53
N THR A 23 23.56 17.81 17.07
CA THR A 23 24.08 18.84 16.19
C THR A 23 24.34 18.20 14.85
N LEU A 24 23.51 18.55 13.84
CA LEU A 24 23.61 18.01 12.49
C LEU A 24 23.55 19.17 11.50
N PRO A 25 24.34 19.13 10.43
CA PRO A 25 24.20 20.10 9.34
C PRO A 25 22.85 19.89 8.63
N ILE A 26 22.23 20.96 8.21
CA ILE A 26 21.03 20.94 7.36
C ILE A 26 21.48 21.26 5.94
N VAL A 27 21.28 20.31 5.06
CA VAL A 27 21.51 20.46 3.62
C VAL A 27 20.17 20.78 2.96
N VAL A 28 20.09 21.85 2.21
CA VAL A 28 18.85 22.32 1.59
C VAL A 28 18.93 22.20 0.07
N ILE A 29 17.96 21.52 -0.50
CA ILE A 29 17.73 21.53 -1.94
C ILE A 29 16.87 22.76 -2.23
N LYS A 30 17.42 23.76 -2.93
CA LYS A 30 16.70 24.97 -3.33
C LYS A 30 15.62 24.63 -4.35
N ASP A 31 14.44 25.20 -4.17
CA ASP A 31 13.46 25.31 -5.23
C ASP A 31 13.65 26.64 -5.97
N LYS A 32 13.30 26.70 -7.24
CA LYS A 32 13.47 27.88 -8.11
C LYS A 32 12.80 29.16 -7.59
N GLU A 33 11.88 29.01 -6.63
CA GLU A 33 11.10 30.11 -6.06
C GLU A 33 11.65 30.65 -4.73
N CYS A 34 12.72 30.09 -4.16
CA CYS A 34 13.27 30.48 -2.86
C CYS A 34 14.78 30.66 -2.91
N ASP A 35 15.23 31.91 -2.94
CA ASP A 35 16.66 32.26 -3.00
C ASP A 35 17.34 32.34 -1.62
N ASP A 36 16.60 32.43 -0.51
CA ASP A 36 17.16 32.63 0.82
C ASP A 36 17.35 31.36 1.59
N LEU A 37 18.60 30.94 1.74
CA LEU A 37 18.99 29.86 2.68
C LEU A 37 19.09 30.39 4.11
N CYS A 38 18.71 29.55 5.08
CA CYS A 38 19.03 29.84 6.47
C CYS A 38 20.56 29.95 6.66
N ARG A 39 21.04 30.86 7.55
CA ARG A 39 22.49 31.12 7.75
C ARG A 39 23.32 29.89 8.14
N SER A 40 22.70 28.85 8.68
CA SER A 40 23.34 27.61 9.09
C SER A 40 23.10 26.45 8.11
N CYS A 41 22.45 26.70 6.99
CA CYS A 41 22.14 25.69 5.99
C CYS A 41 23.21 25.63 4.90
N ILE A 42 23.45 24.43 4.38
CA ILE A 42 24.36 24.15 3.27
C ILE A 42 23.51 23.96 2.01
N ASP A 43 23.88 24.58 0.94
CA ASP A 43 23.25 24.36 -0.37
C ASP A 43 23.61 22.96 -0.90
N PHE A 44 22.61 22.19 -1.30
CA PHE A 44 22.84 20.88 -1.91
C PHE A 44 23.64 20.99 -3.21
N GLY A 45 23.43 22.05 -4.01
CA GLY A 45 24.18 22.30 -5.23
C GLY A 45 25.69 22.43 -4.96
N GLU A 46 26.10 23.15 -3.90
CA GLU A 46 27.51 23.29 -3.51
C GLU A 46 28.15 21.94 -3.19
N LEU A 47 27.40 21.00 -2.62
CA LEU A 47 27.90 19.64 -2.32
C LEU A 47 28.04 18.78 -3.59
N VAL A 48 27.11 18.91 -4.53
CA VAL A 48 27.13 18.12 -5.79
C VAL A 48 28.29 18.54 -6.69
N ASP A 49 28.63 19.82 -6.70
CA ASP A 49 29.71 20.37 -7.52
C ASP A 49 31.09 20.17 -6.89
N THR A 50 31.16 19.63 -5.67
CA THR A 50 32.44 19.40 -4.98
C THR A 50 33.09 18.11 -5.50
N ASN A 51 34.28 18.23 -6.11
CA ASN A 51 35.07 17.10 -6.54
C ASN A 51 35.83 16.54 -5.32
N THR A 52 35.25 15.59 -4.62
CA THR A 52 35.87 14.90 -3.47
C THR A 52 36.16 13.46 -3.81
N ASP A 53 37.34 12.96 -3.39
CA ASP A 53 37.62 11.54 -3.46
C ASP A 53 36.57 10.77 -2.63
N ILE A 54 35.87 9.84 -3.29
CA ILE A 54 34.95 8.96 -2.61
C ILE A 54 35.78 8.02 -1.73
N PRO A 55 35.62 8.04 -0.39
CA PRO A 55 36.34 7.10 0.46
C PRO A 55 35.99 5.67 0.06
N ASP A 56 36.99 4.79 0.10
CA ASP A 56 36.78 3.36 -0.08
C ASP A 56 35.88 2.87 1.02
N PHE A 57 34.60 2.58 0.67
CA PHE A 57 33.65 2.04 1.62
C PHE A 57 33.99 0.57 1.83
N ASP A 58 34.44 0.25 3.03
CA ASP A 58 34.63 -1.12 3.47
C ASP A 58 33.33 -1.90 3.21
N HIS A 59 33.41 -2.96 2.42
CA HIS A 59 32.25 -3.79 2.04
C HIS A 59 31.81 -4.65 3.24
N GLU A 60 31.46 -4.00 4.33
CA GLU A 60 30.85 -4.63 5.50
C GLU A 60 29.53 -5.27 5.08
N GLY A 61 29.48 -6.56 5.14
CA GLY A 61 28.47 -7.54 4.79
C GLY A 61 27.01 -7.10 4.50
N LEU A 62 26.30 -7.93 3.76
CA LEU A 62 24.92 -7.70 3.29
C LEU A 62 23.89 -7.50 4.42
N ASP A 63 24.21 -7.83 5.66
CA ASP A 63 23.32 -7.70 6.83
C ASP A 63 23.34 -6.31 7.48
N ARG A 64 24.13 -5.39 6.92
CA ARG A 64 24.11 -3.99 7.32
C ARG A 64 22.78 -3.34 6.94
N MET A 65 22.25 -2.49 7.84
CA MET A 65 21.02 -1.72 7.57
C MET A 65 21.25 -0.78 6.37
N ALA A 66 20.44 -0.92 5.34
CA ALA A 66 20.48 -0.10 4.13
C ALA A 66 19.41 0.97 4.12
N PHE A 67 18.23 0.68 4.69
CA PHE A 67 17.08 1.58 4.65
C PHE A 67 16.25 1.45 5.93
N LEU A 68 15.75 2.59 6.42
CA LEU A 68 14.96 2.68 7.64
C LEU A 68 13.61 3.38 7.36
N PRO A 69 12.69 2.75 6.62
CA PRO A 69 11.37 3.30 6.39
C PRO A 69 10.52 3.23 7.65
N TYR A 70 9.57 4.14 7.79
CA TYR A 70 8.65 4.13 8.90
C TYR A 70 7.32 3.50 8.49
N SER A 71 6.93 2.41 9.18
CA SER A 71 5.60 1.83 9.00
C SER A 71 4.57 2.63 9.78
N SER A 72 3.42 2.88 9.15
CA SER A 72 2.34 3.68 9.75
C SER A 72 1.56 2.98 10.86
N GLY A 73 1.96 1.77 11.26
CA GLY A 73 1.32 0.96 12.30
C GLY A 73 -0.19 1.21 12.48
N THR A 74 -1.00 0.18 12.63
CA THR A 74 -2.47 0.36 12.79
C THR A 74 -2.87 0.92 14.16
N THR A 75 -1.99 0.87 15.16
CA THR A 75 -2.35 1.11 16.57
C THR A 75 -1.40 1.99 17.36
N GLY A 76 -0.41 2.63 16.75
CA GLY A 76 0.59 3.37 17.50
C GLY A 76 1.33 4.46 16.71
N LEU A 77 2.39 4.99 17.30
CA LEU A 77 3.34 5.84 16.59
C LEU A 77 4.04 5.03 15.49
N PRO A 78 4.43 5.68 14.37
CA PRO A 78 5.21 5.03 13.33
C PRO A 78 6.46 4.36 13.89
N LYS A 79 6.79 3.17 13.38
CA LYS A 79 7.98 2.42 13.78
C LYS A 79 8.98 2.39 12.64
N GLY A 80 10.25 2.66 12.92
CA GLY A 80 11.33 2.48 11.95
C GLY A 80 11.57 0.99 11.72
N VAL A 81 11.51 0.55 10.47
CA VAL A 81 11.72 -0.84 10.06
C VAL A 81 13.15 -0.98 9.55
N GLU A 82 13.99 -1.79 10.21
CA GLU A 82 15.37 -2.01 9.77
C GLU A 82 15.42 -2.99 8.61
N LEU A 83 15.69 -2.47 7.40
CA LEU A 83 15.89 -3.26 6.20
C LEU A 83 17.36 -3.29 5.83
N THR A 84 17.93 -4.49 5.69
CA THR A 84 19.32 -4.71 5.32
C THR A 84 19.49 -4.68 3.79
N HIS A 85 20.74 -4.54 3.32
CA HIS A 85 21.06 -4.73 1.90
C HIS A 85 20.57 -6.08 1.40
N ASN A 86 20.76 -7.13 2.19
CA ASN A 86 20.28 -8.47 1.84
C ASN A 86 18.77 -8.54 1.66
N ASN A 87 17.99 -7.89 2.55
CA ASN A 87 16.53 -7.87 2.43
C ASN A 87 16.08 -7.22 1.12
N LEU A 88 16.62 -6.04 0.80
CA LEU A 88 16.24 -5.27 -0.39
C LEU A 88 16.66 -5.98 -1.69
N VAL A 89 17.92 -6.44 -1.76
CA VAL A 89 18.44 -7.15 -2.93
C VAL A 89 17.71 -8.47 -3.15
N SER A 90 17.45 -9.23 -2.09
CA SER A 90 16.67 -10.46 -2.19
C SER A 90 15.29 -10.20 -2.77
N ASN A 91 14.60 -9.14 -2.31
CA ASN A 91 13.28 -8.80 -2.82
C ASN A 91 13.29 -8.33 -4.28
N LEU A 92 14.34 -7.60 -4.71
CA LEU A 92 14.55 -7.28 -6.13
C LEU A 92 14.72 -8.55 -6.97
N CYS A 93 15.57 -9.49 -6.52
CA CYS A 93 15.79 -10.76 -7.22
C CYS A 93 14.51 -11.61 -7.27
N GLN A 94 13.71 -11.63 -6.20
CA GLN A 94 12.43 -12.32 -6.16
C GLN A 94 11.44 -11.76 -7.19
N GLY A 95 11.32 -10.42 -7.28
CA GLY A 95 10.47 -9.76 -8.28
C GLY A 95 10.99 -9.91 -9.71
N ALA A 96 12.30 -10.07 -9.88
CA ALA A 96 12.97 -10.28 -11.17
C ALA A 96 12.93 -11.74 -11.65
N HIS A 97 12.40 -12.67 -10.85
CA HIS A 97 12.31 -14.07 -11.23
C HIS A 97 11.45 -14.25 -12.49
N GLN A 98 11.88 -15.12 -13.40
CA GLN A 98 11.25 -15.32 -14.73
C GLN A 98 9.75 -15.59 -14.67
N ASP A 99 9.25 -16.21 -13.61
CA ASP A 99 7.82 -16.54 -13.45
C ASP A 99 6.96 -15.33 -13.07
N PHE A 100 7.58 -14.24 -12.59
CA PHE A 100 6.87 -13.04 -12.09
C PHE A 100 7.23 -11.77 -12.84
N ASN A 101 8.45 -11.71 -13.39
CA ASN A 101 8.95 -10.51 -14.06
C ASN A 101 8.18 -10.21 -15.34
N LYS A 102 7.58 -9.03 -15.40
CA LYS A 102 6.89 -8.50 -16.59
C LYS A 102 7.72 -7.41 -17.32
N PHE A 103 8.89 -7.04 -16.78
CA PHE A 103 9.75 -6.00 -17.35
C PHE A 103 10.76 -6.57 -18.34
N VAL A 104 11.07 -5.74 -19.34
CA VAL A 104 12.19 -5.97 -20.25
C VAL A 104 13.28 -4.96 -19.91
N SER A 105 14.52 -5.42 -19.76
CA SER A 105 15.66 -4.53 -19.55
C SER A 105 15.84 -3.58 -20.72
N ALA A 106 16.21 -2.34 -20.41
CA ALA A 106 16.51 -1.34 -21.44
C ALA A 106 17.62 -1.81 -22.38
N ASN A 107 17.44 -1.51 -23.66
CA ASN A 107 18.42 -1.75 -24.72
C ASN A 107 18.37 -0.58 -25.72
N GLY A 108 19.23 -0.57 -26.72
CA GLY A 108 19.31 0.53 -27.69
C GLY A 108 18.01 0.87 -28.42
N ASN A 109 17.03 -0.05 -28.45
CA ASN A 109 15.78 0.09 -29.22
C ASN A 109 14.54 0.19 -28.34
N PHE A 110 14.62 -0.16 -27.04
CA PHE A 110 13.48 -0.24 -26.15
C PHE A 110 13.81 0.14 -24.70
N GLN A 111 12.92 0.85 -24.05
CA GLN A 111 12.99 1.20 -22.65
C GLN A 111 11.58 1.22 -22.06
N GLU A 112 11.37 0.53 -20.94
CA GLU A 112 10.13 0.64 -20.18
C GLU A 112 9.97 2.06 -19.63
N VAL A 113 8.72 2.53 -19.54
CA VAL A 113 8.37 3.85 -19.02
C VAL A 113 7.31 3.72 -17.96
N ILE A 114 7.58 4.29 -16.77
CA ILE A 114 6.62 4.30 -15.67
C ILE A 114 6.27 5.71 -15.22
N SER A 115 5.06 5.90 -14.70
CA SER A 115 4.64 7.13 -14.02
C SER A 115 4.84 6.98 -12.51
N ALA A 116 5.71 7.81 -11.92
CA ALA A 116 6.03 7.75 -10.48
C ALA A 116 5.05 8.60 -9.67
N VAL A 117 3.88 8.04 -9.38
CA VAL A 117 2.84 8.65 -8.53
C VAL A 117 3.00 8.26 -7.06
N LEU A 118 3.48 7.03 -6.82
CA LEU A 118 3.64 6.52 -5.46
C LEU A 118 4.74 7.28 -4.71
N PRO A 119 4.51 7.64 -3.43
CA PRO A 119 5.51 8.35 -2.63
C PRO A 119 6.80 7.53 -2.48
N MET A 120 7.94 8.10 -2.83
CA MET A 120 9.24 7.41 -2.76
C MET A 120 9.75 7.22 -1.32
N PHE A 121 9.18 7.91 -0.33
CA PHE A 121 9.46 7.64 1.09
C PHE A 121 8.69 6.44 1.64
N HIS A 122 7.68 5.95 0.93
CA HIS A 122 6.98 4.70 1.23
C HIS A 122 7.71 3.54 0.55
N ILE A 123 7.84 2.40 1.25
CA ILE A 123 8.63 1.26 0.75
C ILE A 123 8.17 0.78 -0.64
N TYR A 124 6.86 0.83 -0.95
CA TYR A 124 6.36 0.46 -2.27
C TYR A 124 6.91 1.40 -3.35
N GLY A 125 6.76 2.72 -3.18
CA GLY A 125 7.31 3.71 -4.12
C GLY A 125 8.83 3.67 -4.19
N PHE A 126 9.52 3.47 -3.07
CA PHE A 126 10.98 3.30 -3.02
C PHE A 126 11.45 2.13 -3.90
N MET A 127 10.82 0.96 -3.75
CA MET A 127 11.19 -0.21 -4.53
C MET A 127 10.90 -0.05 -6.02
N VAL A 128 9.68 0.36 -6.39
CA VAL A 128 9.27 0.34 -7.81
C VAL A 128 9.72 1.57 -8.59
N ASN A 129 9.85 2.76 -7.95
CA ASN A 129 10.23 3.99 -8.63
C ASN A 129 11.73 4.31 -8.56
N LEU A 130 12.51 3.62 -7.70
CA LEU A 130 13.95 3.83 -7.55
C LEU A 130 14.74 2.55 -7.80
N LEU A 131 14.59 1.53 -6.96
CA LEU A 131 15.46 0.35 -7.05
C LEU A 131 15.17 -0.51 -8.28
N ASN A 132 13.90 -0.78 -8.56
CA ASN A 132 13.50 -1.56 -9.74
C ASN A 132 13.86 -0.84 -11.05
N VAL A 133 13.76 0.50 -11.04
CA VAL A 133 14.18 1.35 -12.16
C VAL A 133 15.64 1.17 -12.49
N ALA A 134 16.51 1.19 -11.48
CA ALA A 134 17.94 0.97 -11.66
C ALA A 134 18.25 -0.45 -12.19
N THR A 135 17.46 -1.45 -11.76
CA THR A 135 17.62 -2.85 -12.19
C THR A 135 17.36 -3.05 -13.68
N TYR A 136 16.35 -2.36 -14.24
CA TYR A 136 15.91 -2.56 -15.63
C TYR A 136 16.28 -1.41 -16.57
N GLY A 137 16.85 -0.32 -16.05
CA GLY A 137 17.10 0.89 -16.85
C GLY A 137 15.80 1.58 -17.29
N THR A 138 14.77 1.56 -16.47
CA THR A 138 13.44 2.07 -16.79
C THR A 138 13.42 3.60 -16.79
N LYS A 139 12.73 4.22 -17.73
CA LYS A 139 12.47 5.67 -17.71
C LYS A 139 11.36 5.99 -16.71
N VAL A 140 11.62 6.95 -15.83
CA VAL A 140 10.67 7.41 -14.82
C VAL A 140 10.14 8.79 -15.19
N VAL A 141 8.83 8.91 -15.28
CA VAL A 141 8.14 10.20 -15.38
C VAL A 141 7.71 10.59 -13.97
N THR A 142 8.44 11.51 -13.36
CA THR A 142 8.17 11.96 -11.98
C THR A 142 6.99 12.93 -11.93
N ILE A 143 6.13 12.74 -10.93
CA ILE A 143 4.97 13.57 -10.66
C ILE A 143 5.11 14.10 -9.23
N PRO A 144 5.44 15.39 -9.04
CA PRO A 144 5.72 15.96 -7.72
C PRO A 144 4.55 15.83 -6.75
N ARG A 145 3.35 16.01 -7.27
CA ARG A 145 2.09 15.86 -6.54
C ARG A 145 1.01 15.38 -7.50
N PHE A 146 0.23 14.40 -7.07
CA PHE A 146 -0.91 13.95 -7.87
C PHE A 146 -1.91 15.09 -8.08
N HIS A 147 -2.23 15.34 -9.35
CA HIS A 147 -3.32 16.20 -9.79
C HIS A 147 -3.96 15.54 -11.01
N PRO A 148 -5.30 15.43 -11.10
CA PRO A 148 -5.99 14.75 -12.18
C PRO A 148 -5.51 15.15 -13.58
N GLU A 149 -5.51 16.46 -13.88
CA GLU A 149 -5.12 17.00 -15.19
C GLU A 149 -3.65 16.70 -15.53
N LEU A 150 -2.75 16.83 -14.54
CA LEU A 150 -1.34 16.52 -14.72
C LEU A 150 -1.15 15.05 -15.04
N TYR A 151 -1.83 14.14 -14.30
CA TYR A 151 -1.72 12.71 -14.54
C TYR A 151 -2.25 12.32 -15.92
N ILE A 152 -3.39 12.87 -16.34
CA ILE A 152 -3.94 12.68 -17.68
C ILE A 152 -2.96 13.19 -18.75
N SER A 153 -2.33 14.34 -18.52
CA SER A 153 -1.30 14.89 -19.42
C SER A 153 -0.10 13.93 -19.55
N VAL A 154 0.34 13.34 -18.43
CA VAL A 154 1.42 12.33 -18.43
C VAL A 154 1.03 11.12 -19.26
N LEU A 155 -0.18 10.57 -19.09
CA LEU A 155 -0.66 9.45 -19.90
C LEU A 155 -0.74 9.77 -21.38
N LYS A 156 -1.10 11.01 -21.75
CA LYS A 156 -1.17 11.48 -23.15
C LYS A 156 0.21 11.67 -23.79
N GLN A 157 1.16 12.22 -23.05
CA GLN A 157 2.44 12.71 -23.59
C GLN A 157 3.54 11.68 -23.51
N HIS A 158 3.43 10.70 -22.61
CA HIS A 158 4.45 9.68 -22.40
C HIS A 158 3.88 8.31 -22.73
N ALA A 159 4.66 7.50 -23.42
CA ALA A 159 4.30 6.12 -23.74
C ALA A 159 4.48 5.22 -22.50
N ILE A 160 3.64 5.42 -21.49
CA ILE A 160 3.69 4.64 -20.24
C ILE A 160 3.46 3.17 -20.56
N THR A 161 4.36 2.29 -20.10
CA THR A 161 4.32 0.84 -20.38
C THR A 161 3.86 0.03 -19.16
N ALA A 162 4.04 0.57 -17.95
CA ALA A 162 3.58 -0.06 -16.71
C ALA A 162 3.16 0.99 -15.69
N ILE A 163 2.14 0.68 -14.90
CA ILE A 163 1.63 1.56 -13.84
C ILE A 163 1.66 0.82 -12.51
N TYR A 164 2.36 1.40 -11.54
CA TYR A 164 2.27 1.02 -10.14
C TYR A 164 1.27 1.92 -9.44
N ALA A 165 0.22 1.33 -8.90
CA ALA A 165 -0.91 2.07 -8.36
C ALA A 165 -1.28 1.62 -6.94
N ALA A 166 -1.91 2.51 -6.21
CA ALA A 166 -2.79 2.16 -5.10
C ALA A 166 -4.25 2.23 -5.61
N PRO A 167 -5.22 1.56 -4.95
CA PRO A 167 -6.61 1.53 -5.41
C PRO A 167 -7.22 2.90 -5.76
N PRO A 168 -6.99 4.00 -5.03
CA PRO A 168 -7.54 5.30 -5.42
C PRO A 168 -7.11 5.78 -6.82
N LEU A 169 -5.90 5.43 -7.27
CA LEU A 169 -5.46 5.77 -8.63
C LEU A 169 -6.18 4.91 -9.68
N VAL A 170 -6.41 3.63 -9.38
CA VAL A 170 -7.19 2.74 -10.26
C VAL A 170 -8.62 3.25 -10.38
N LEU A 171 -9.27 3.58 -9.26
CA LEU A 171 -10.61 4.14 -9.23
C LEU A 171 -10.69 5.46 -10.02
N PHE A 172 -9.71 6.35 -9.84
CA PHE A 172 -9.61 7.57 -10.64
C PHE A 172 -9.56 7.26 -12.15
N MET A 173 -8.74 6.29 -12.56
CA MET A 173 -8.65 5.91 -13.98
C MET A 173 -9.96 5.36 -14.51
N ILE A 174 -10.70 4.56 -13.71
CA ILE A 174 -12.02 4.02 -14.08
C ILE A 174 -13.04 5.14 -14.22
N GLN A 175 -13.14 6.02 -13.23
CA GLN A 175 -14.24 6.97 -13.09
C GLN A 175 -14.07 8.24 -13.93
N HIS A 176 -12.82 8.71 -14.10
CA HIS A 176 -12.59 9.99 -14.76
C HIS A 176 -12.84 9.91 -16.27
N PRO A 177 -13.74 10.75 -16.83
CA PRO A 177 -14.16 10.67 -18.25
C PRO A 177 -13.03 10.96 -19.23
N ASP A 178 -12.07 11.83 -18.84
CA ASP A 178 -10.95 12.20 -19.70
C ASP A 178 -9.79 11.20 -19.68
N VAL A 179 -9.84 10.16 -18.84
CA VAL A 179 -8.91 9.02 -18.94
C VAL A 179 -9.45 8.05 -19.98
N ARG A 180 -8.88 8.06 -21.19
CA ARG A 180 -9.35 7.29 -22.33
C ARG A 180 -8.46 6.10 -22.60
N ALA A 181 -9.04 5.03 -23.16
CA ALA A 181 -8.32 3.81 -23.51
C ALA A 181 -7.14 4.08 -24.46
N GLU A 182 -7.28 5.05 -25.38
CA GLU A 182 -6.22 5.42 -26.33
C GLU A 182 -4.92 5.92 -25.67
N TYR A 183 -4.99 6.49 -24.42
CA TYR A 183 -3.80 6.92 -23.67
C TYR A 183 -3.08 5.74 -23.01
N MET A 184 -3.78 4.62 -22.87
CA MET A 184 -3.30 3.40 -22.23
C MET A 184 -2.74 2.37 -23.20
N LYS A 185 -2.71 2.66 -24.50
CA LYS A 185 -2.33 1.71 -25.57
C LYS A 185 -0.97 1.04 -25.43
N ASN A 186 -0.03 1.69 -24.72
CA ASN A 186 1.30 1.13 -24.47
C ASN A 186 1.41 0.43 -23.09
N VAL A 187 0.39 0.58 -22.25
CA VAL A 187 0.39 -0.02 -20.90
C VAL A 187 0.18 -1.52 -21.03
N LYS A 188 1.13 -2.30 -20.56
CA LYS A 188 1.11 -3.76 -20.57
C LYS A 188 0.43 -4.33 -19.33
N PHE A 189 0.71 -3.72 -18.17
CA PHE A 189 0.13 -4.14 -16.91
C PHE A 189 0.01 -2.99 -15.90
N ILE A 190 -0.89 -3.19 -14.97
CA ILE A 190 -1.05 -2.36 -13.77
C ILE A 190 -0.89 -3.28 -12.56
N LEU A 191 -0.03 -2.89 -11.63
CA LEU A 191 0.09 -3.54 -10.33
C LEU A 191 -0.56 -2.65 -9.26
N SER A 192 -1.71 -3.09 -8.74
CA SER A 192 -2.36 -2.45 -7.60
C SER A 192 -1.90 -3.08 -6.30
N ALA A 193 -1.47 -2.27 -5.33
CA ALA A 193 -1.03 -2.76 -4.01
C ALA A 193 -1.25 -1.69 -2.93
N ALA A 194 -0.80 -1.95 -1.71
CA ALA A 194 -0.93 -1.14 -0.50
C ALA A 194 -2.31 -1.15 0.18
N ALA A 195 -3.38 -1.47 -0.57
CA ALA A 195 -4.73 -1.70 -0.05
C ALA A 195 -5.45 -2.68 -0.99
N PRO A 196 -6.53 -3.37 -0.55
CA PRO A 196 -7.32 -4.22 -1.41
C PRO A 196 -8.01 -3.43 -2.53
N LEU A 197 -8.02 -3.99 -3.74
CA LEU A 197 -8.85 -3.54 -4.85
C LEU A 197 -10.04 -4.51 -4.95
N GLY A 198 -11.26 -3.98 -4.97
CA GLY A 198 -12.46 -4.80 -5.07
C GLY A 198 -12.57 -5.53 -6.41
N SER A 199 -13.22 -6.68 -6.40
CA SER A 199 -13.45 -7.47 -7.62
C SER A 199 -14.26 -6.72 -8.68
N LEU A 200 -15.23 -5.91 -8.25
CA LEU A 200 -16.01 -5.03 -9.13
C LEU A 200 -15.15 -3.94 -9.77
N ASP A 201 -14.15 -3.43 -9.05
CA ASP A 201 -13.26 -2.41 -9.59
C ASP A 201 -12.34 -3.00 -10.67
N GLU A 202 -11.88 -4.24 -10.50
CA GLU A 202 -11.13 -4.97 -11.54
C GLU A 202 -12.01 -5.16 -12.79
N GLN A 203 -13.26 -5.56 -12.62
CA GLN A 203 -14.22 -5.73 -13.73
C GLN A 203 -14.49 -4.40 -14.46
N HIS A 204 -14.79 -3.32 -13.74
CA HIS A 204 -15.02 -2.00 -14.33
C HIS A 204 -13.78 -1.48 -15.07
N PHE A 205 -12.59 -1.81 -14.57
CA PHE A 205 -11.36 -1.47 -15.28
C PHE A 205 -11.29 -2.16 -16.64
N GLN A 206 -11.58 -3.46 -16.70
CA GLN A 206 -11.58 -4.24 -17.95
C GLN A 206 -12.68 -3.77 -18.91
N GLU A 207 -13.88 -3.47 -18.41
CA GLU A 207 -14.97 -2.91 -19.22
C GLU A 207 -14.56 -1.59 -19.91
N LYS A 208 -13.80 -0.73 -19.21
CA LYS A 208 -13.38 0.57 -19.75
C LYS A 208 -12.17 0.49 -20.68
N PHE A 209 -11.17 -0.33 -20.35
CA PHE A 209 -9.87 -0.31 -21.03
C PHE A 209 -9.60 -1.56 -21.87
N GLY A 210 -10.46 -2.58 -21.80
CA GLY A 210 -10.31 -3.85 -22.50
C GLY A 210 -9.37 -4.83 -21.81
N ASP A 211 -9.29 -6.05 -22.32
CA ASP A 211 -8.55 -7.17 -21.73
C ASP A 211 -7.05 -7.17 -22.08
N THR A 212 -6.59 -6.21 -22.87
CA THR A 212 -5.17 -6.12 -23.29
C THR A 212 -4.26 -5.63 -22.18
N ILE A 213 -4.80 -4.97 -21.16
CA ILE A 213 -4.07 -4.46 -20.01
C ILE A 213 -4.31 -5.39 -18.81
N SER A 214 -3.27 -6.12 -18.43
CA SER A 214 -3.35 -6.96 -17.22
C SER A 214 -3.38 -6.09 -15.97
N ILE A 215 -4.51 -6.06 -15.25
CA ILE A 215 -4.56 -5.50 -13.89
C ILE A 215 -4.42 -6.64 -12.89
N THR A 216 -3.49 -6.52 -11.97
CA THR A 216 -3.22 -7.53 -10.93
C THR A 216 -2.96 -6.87 -9.59
N GLN A 217 -3.20 -7.61 -8.52
CA GLN A 217 -2.86 -7.16 -7.19
C GLN A 217 -1.55 -7.80 -6.73
N GLY A 218 -0.81 -7.05 -5.91
CA GLY A 218 0.35 -7.54 -5.18
C GLY A 218 0.19 -7.27 -3.70
N TYR A 219 0.81 -8.09 -2.87
CA TYR A 219 0.77 -7.93 -1.43
C TYR A 219 2.17 -7.83 -0.85
N GLY A 220 2.27 -7.00 0.17
CA GLY A 220 3.47 -6.83 0.96
C GLY A 220 3.33 -5.81 2.06
N LEU A 221 4.35 -5.72 2.87
CA LEU A 221 4.43 -4.87 4.06
C LEU A 221 5.77 -4.10 4.05
N THR A 222 5.87 -3.05 4.85
CA THR A 222 7.17 -2.39 5.06
C THR A 222 8.18 -3.40 5.62
N GLU A 223 7.73 -4.29 6.48
CA GLU A 223 8.47 -5.36 7.14
C GLU A 223 8.92 -6.49 6.19
N THR A 224 8.50 -6.46 4.92
CA THR A 224 8.83 -7.49 3.90
C THR A 224 9.54 -6.94 2.66
N SER A 225 10.04 -5.71 2.66
CA SER A 225 10.96 -5.06 1.69
C SER A 225 10.46 -4.72 0.26
N PRO A 226 9.22 -4.52 -0.11
CA PRO A 226 7.95 -4.82 0.55
C PRO A 226 7.30 -6.13 0.10
N LEU A 227 7.72 -6.74 -1.02
CA LEU A 227 6.93 -7.65 -1.84
C LEU A 227 6.95 -9.09 -1.30
N VAL A 228 5.76 -9.67 -1.19
CA VAL A 228 5.54 -11.06 -0.74
C VAL A 228 4.92 -11.90 -1.85
N THR A 229 3.93 -11.34 -2.56
CA THR A 229 3.20 -12.04 -3.61
C THR A 229 3.06 -11.20 -4.87
N LEU A 230 3.00 -11.87 -6.00
CA LEU A 230 2.63 -11.34 -7.31
C LEU A 230 1.83 -12.40 -8.08
N PHE A 231 1.16 -11.96 -9.14
CA PHE A 231 0.60 -12.88 -10.12
C PHE A 231 1.69 -13.46 -11.02
N PRO A 232 1.80 -14.79 -11.16
CA PRO A 232 2.72 -15.41 -12.08
C PRO A 232 2.45 -14.98 -13.53
N LYS A 233 3.50 -14.75 -14.31
CA LYS A 233 3.41 -14.31 -15.70
C LYS A 233 2.60 -15.28 -16.58
N LYS A 234 2.91 -16.56 -16.47
CA LYS A 234 2.21 -17.63 -17.23
C LYS A 234 0.71 -17.68 -16.95
N TYR A 235 0.30 -17.38 -15.71
CA TYR A 235 -1.11 -17.43 -15.37
C TYR A 235 -1.94 -16.38 -16.11
N ALA A 236 -1.35 -15.20 -16.36
CA ALA A 236 -1.99 -14.17 -17.18
C ALA A 236 -2.03 -14.53 -18.67
N GLU A 237 -1.16 -15.45 -19.13
CA GLU A 237 -1.06 -15.87 -20.53
C GLU A 237 -1.89 -17.14 -20.84
N GLU A 238 -2.09 -18.03 -19.84
CA GLU A 238 -2.67 -19.36 -20.05
C GLU A 238 -4.13 -19.48 -19.60
N THR A 239 -4.63 -18.57 -18.75
CA THR A 239 -6.00 -18.63 -18.23
C THR A 239 -6.81 -17.42 -18.64
N SER A 240 -7.92 -17.68 -19.31
CA SER A 240 -8.95 -16.71 -19.67
C SER A 240 -9.81 -16.24 -18.46
N GLN A 241 -9.57 -16.78 -17.26
CA GLN A 241 -10.30 -16.37 -16.05
C GLN A 241 -9.35 -15.85 -14.98
N PRO A 242 -9.41 -14.54 -14.65
CA PRO A 242 -8.65 -13.96 -13.56
C PRO A 242 -9.10 -14.58 -12.22
N VAL A 243 -8.15 -14.86 -11.33
CA VAL A 243 -8.43 -15.20 -9.93
C VAL A 243 -8.75 -13.90 -9.21
N THR A 244 -9.96 -13.42 -9.44
CA THR A 244 -10.45 -12.11 -8.97
C THR A 244 -10.33 -12.00 -7.45
N GLY A 245 -9.87 -10.85 -6.97
CA GLY A 245 -9.66 -10.58 -5.54
C GLY A 245 -8.46 -11.27 -4.91
N SER A 246 -7.67 -12.05 -5.68
CA SER A 246 -6.42 -12.63 -5.18
C SER A 246 -5.28 -11.63 -5.20
N ILE A 247 -4.38 -11.77 -4.24
CA ILE A 247 -3.10 -11.04 -4.18
C ILE A 247 -1.95 -11.79 -4.87
N GLY A 248 -2.24 -12.88 -5.59
CA GLY A 248 -1.25 -13.70 -6.30
C GLY A 248 -0.67 -14.85 -5.49
N LYS A 249 0.50 -15.32 -5.89
CA LYS A 249 1.26 -16.42 -5.28
C LYS A 249 2.53 -15.91 -4.63
N LEU A 250 3.06 -16.68 -3.68
CA LEU A 250 4.32 -16.37 -3.00
C LEU A 250 5.48 -16.22 -3.98
N LEU A 251 6.29 -15.21 -3.77
CA LEU A 251 7.57 -15.05 -4.46
C LEU A 251 8.57 -16.15 -4.08
N PRO A 252 9.55 -16.45 -4.95
CA PRO A 252 10.59 -17.43 -4.68
C PRO A 252 11.28 -17.21 -3.33
N ASN A 253 11.68 -18.30 -2.67
CA ASN A 253 12.33 -18.30 -1.35
C ASN A 253 11.49 -17.69 -0.21
N THR A 254 10.22 -17.38 -0.46
CA THR A 254 9.26 -16.98 0.58
C THR A 254 8.48 -18.19 1.04
N ARG A 255 8.36 -18.37 2.35
CA ARG A 255 7.52 -19.39 2.99
C ARG A 255 6.39 -18.71 3.72
N ALA A 256 5.22 -19.29 3.66
CA ALA A 256 4.03 -18.85 4.40
C ALA A 256 3.40 -20.02 5.17
N LYS A 257 2.76 -19.68 6.26
CA LYS A 257 1.79 -20.55 6.93
C LYS A 257 0.62 -19.70 7.40
N VAL A 258 -0.56 -20.31 7.39
CA VAL A 258 -1.78 -19.71 7.94
C VAL A 258 -2.08 -20.43 9.24
N ILE A 259 -2.24 -19.69 10.34
CA ILE A 259 -2.51 -20.26 11.66
C ILE A 259 -3.91 -19.89 12.14
N SER A 260 -4.53 -20.77 12.91
CA SER A 260 -5.84 -20.51 13.50
C SER A 260 -5.80 -19.29 14.43
N LEU A 261 -6.85 -18.49 14.42
CA LEU A 261 -7.03 -17.38 15.35
C LEU A 261 -7.43 -17.86 16.75
N ASP A 262 -8.09 -19.01 16.82
CA ASP A 262 -8.58 -19.60 18.08
C ASP A 262 -7.52 -20.50 18.74
N ASP A 263 -6.64 -21.14 17.94
CA ASP A 263 -5.50 -21.93 18.39
C ASP A 263 -4.23 -21.58 17.61
N PRO A 264 -3.54 -20.49 17.98
CA PRO A 264 -2.32 -20.03 17.29
C PRO A 264 -1.12 -20.99 17.43
N THR A 265 -1.19 -21.94 18.34
CA THR A 265 -0.14 -22.96 18.62
C THR A 265 -0.39 -24.27 17.89
N GLY A 266 -1.56 -24.44 17.31
CA GLY A 266 -1.96 -25.62 16.55
C GLY A 266 -1.22 -25.74 15.21
N PRO A 267 -1.51 -26.82 14.47
CA PRO A 267 -0.94 -27.01 13.14
C PRO A 267 -1.40 -25.90 12.17
N PRO A 268 -0.60 -25.61 11.12
CA PRO A 268 -1.04 -24.71 10.08
C PRO A 268 -2.34 -25.18 9.42
N LEU A 269 -3.18 -24.22 9.07
CA LEU A 269 -4.45 -24.43 8.38
C LEU A 269 -4.24 -24.87 6.93
N GLY A 270 -5.19 -25.64 6.40
CA GLY A 270 -5.23 -26.10 5.02
C GLY A 270 -5.78 -25.07 4.02
N PRO A 271 -5.89 -25.47 2.73
CA PRO A 271 -6.49 -24.63 1.69
C PRO A 271 -7.93 -24.23 2.05
N ASN A 272 -8.30 -23.00 1.69
CA ASN A 272 -9.61 -22.39 1.91
C ASN A 272 -9.99 -22.13 3.40
N GLU A 273 -9.14 -22.50 4.34
CA GLU A 273 -9.29 -22.13 5.75
C GLU A 273 -8.69 -20.75 6.01
N GLN A 274 -9.32 -19.99 6.90
CA GLN A 274 -9.01 -18.61 7.17
C GLN A 274 -8.25 -18.46 8.50
N GLY A 275 -7.13 -17.72 8.48
CA GLY A 275 -6.33 -17.49 9.67
C GLY A 275 -5.29 -16.40 9.50
N GLU A 276 -4.46 -16.18 10.52
CA GLU A 276 -3.36 -15.20 10.46
C GLU A 276 -2.23 -15.71 9.57
N LEU A 277 -1.77 -14.85 8.65
CA LEU A 277 -0.62 -15.11 7.79
C LEU A 277 0.69 -14.90 8.55
N LEU A 278 1.54 -15.91 8.55
CA LEU A 278 2.92 -15.83 8.99
C LEU A 278 3.88 -16.03 7.81
N LEU A 279 4.94 -15.23 7.77
CA LEU A 279 5.89 -15.19 6.66
C LEU A 279 7.32 -15.47 7.13
N LYS A 280 8.11 -16.13 6.27
CA LYS A 280 9.53 -16.33 6.45
C LYS A 280 10.23 -16.25 5.10
N GLY A 281 11.34 -15.51 5.02
CA GLY A 281 12.10 -15.35 3.78
C GLY A 281 13.23 -14.34 3.92
N PRO A 282 14.11 -14.25 2.93
CA PRO A 282 15.28 -13.36 2.98
C PRO A 282 14.90 -11.87 2.95
N GLN A 283 13.71 -11.53 2.47
CA GLN A 283 13.20 -10.17 2.40
C GLN A 283 12.60 -9.66 3.72
N ILE A 284 12.48 -10.52 4.75
CA ILE A 284 11.91 -10.13 6.04
C ILE A 284 12.87 -9.22 6.80
N MET A 285 12.35 -8.16 7.38
CA MET A 285 13.09 -7.16 8.16
C MET A 285 13.98 -7.77 9.25
N LYS A 286 15.03 -7.06 9.62
CA LYS A 286 15.85 -7.39 10.79
C LYS A 286 15.07 -7.18 12.11
N GLY A 287 14.25 -6.15 12.17
CA GLY A 287 13.44 -5.79 13.32
C GLY A 287 13.01 -4.33 13.30
N TYR A 288 12.38 -3.87 14.39
CA TYR A 288 12.04 -2.46 14.59
C TYR A 288 13.17 -1.73 15.31
N HIS A 289 13.60 -0.62 14.73
CA HIS A 289 14.71 0.20 15.24
C HIS A 289 14.48 0.68 16.68
N ASN A 290 15.39 0.32 17.58
CA ASN A 290 15.32 0.64 19.02
C ASN A 290 14.01 0.16 19.69
N LYS A 291 13.40 -0.91 19.17
CA LYS A 291 12.13 -1.46 19.65
C LYS A 291 12.20 -3.00 19.77
N PRO A 292 13.08 -3.53 20.67
CA PRO A 292 13.28 -4.98 20.77
C PRO A 292 12.01 -5.72 21.19
N LYS A 293 11.22 -5.15 22.10
CA LYS A 293 9.97 -5.78 22.56
C LYS A 293 8.94 -5.92 21.44
N GLU A 294 8.72 -4.85 20.67
CA GLU A 294 7.80 -4.87 19.53
C GLU A 294 8.31 -5.80 18.42
N THR A 295 9.63 -5.95 18.29
CA THR A 295 10.24 -6.92 17.38
C THR A 295 9.93 -8.34 17.81
N GLU A 296 10.15 -8.68 19.08
CA GLU A 296 9.87 -10.00 19.65
C GLU A 296 8.38 -10.37 19.54
N GLU A 297 7.47 -9.42 19.82
CA GLU A 297 6.02 -9.62 19.67
C GLU A 297 5.59 -9.88 18.22
N THR A 298 6.35 -9.36 17.24
CA THR A 298 6.04 -9.49 15.82
C THR A 298 6.75 -10.69 15.19
N MET A 299 7.91 -11.10 15.72
CA MET A 299 8.69 -12.23 15.23
C MET A 299 8.50 -13.45 16.15
N LEU A 300 7.82 -14.49 15.66
CA LEU A 300 7.57 -15.72 16.38
C LEU A 300 8.37 -16.88 15.76
N ASP A 301 9.38 -17.41 16.46
CA ASP A 301 10.22 -18.54 15.99
C ASP A 301 10.81 -18.31 14.58
N GLY A 302 11.21 -17.08 14.31
CA GLY A 302 11.75 -16.67 13.01
C GLY A 302 10.70 -16.50 11.90
N TRP A 303 9.42 -16.44 12.26
CA TRP A 303 8.31 -16.09 11.39
C TRP A 303 7.79 -14.69 11.71
N LEU A 304 7.62 -13.86 10.69
CA LEU A 304 6.95 -12.57 10.80
C LEU A 304 5.44 -12.79 10.92
N ARG A 305 4.82 -12.33 11.99
CA ARG A 305 3.38 -12.22 12.13
C ARG A 305 2.90 -10.98 11.39
N THR A 306 2.11 -11.15 10.33
CA THR A 306 1.66 -10.02 9.52
C THR A 306 0.51 -9.25 10.17
N GLY A 307 -0.27 -9.91 11.01
CA GLY A 307 -1.54 -9.41 11.51
C GLY A 307 -2.61 -9.30 10.43
N ASP A 308 -2.38 -9.87 9.25
CA ASP A 308 -3.35 -9.94 8.17
C ASP A 308 -4.00 -11.33 8.15
N ILE A 309 -5.31 -11.36 7.95
CA ILE A 309 -6.09 -12.59 7.87
C ILE A 309 -6.21 -12.95 6.40
N VAL A 310 -5.78 -14.18 6.10
CA VAL A 310 -5.76 -14.69 4.74
C VAL A 310 -6.35 -16.09 4.67
N ARG A 311 -6.70 -16.49 3.47
CA ARG A 311 -6.85 -17.86 3.03
C ARG A 311 -6.05 -18.08 1.75
N TYR A 312 -5.75 -19.32 1.43
CA TYR A 312 -5.20 -19.67 0.12
C TYR A 312 -6.04 -20.79 -0.49
N ASN A 313 -6.10 -20.87 -1.82
CA ASN A 313 -6.77 -21.95 -2.51
C ASN A 313 -5.82 -23.13 -2.81
N GLU A 314 -6.33 -24.21 -3.40
CA GLU A 314 -5.57 -25.41 -3.74
C GLU A 314 -4.43 -25.12 -4.76
N ASP A 315 -4.58 -24.11 -5.60
CA ASP A 315 -3.56 -23.67 -6.53
C ASP A 315 -2.49 -22.77 -5.91
N GLY A 316 -2.61 -22.43 -4.62
CA GLY A 316 -1.68 -21.59 -3.87
C GLY A 316 -1.86 -20.08 -4.10
N PHE A 317 -2.98 -19.62 -4.64
CA PHE A 317 -3.33 -18.21 -4.67
C PHE A 317 -3.82 -17.74 -3.30
N LEU A 318 -3.30 -16.60 -2.83
CA LEU A 318 -3.65 -16.02 -1.54
C LEU A 318 -4.73 -14.95 -1.72
N PHE A 319 -5.58 -14.82 -0.69
CA PHE A 319 -6.65 -13.84 -0.60
C PHE A 319 -6.59 -13.19 0.78
N VAL A 320 -6.42 -11.88 0.84
CA VAL A 320 -6.52 -11.12 2.09
C VAL A 320 -7.98 -10.88 2.39
N THR A 321 -8.41 -11.29 3.56
CA THR A 321 -9.79 -11.07 4.01
C THR A 321 -9.90 -9.81 4.84
N ASP A 322 -8.98 -9.60 5.79
CA ASP A 322 -8.96 -8.40 6.64
C ASP A 322 -7.67 -8.30 7.47
N ARG A 323 -7.63 -7.32 8.37
CA ARG A 323 -6.59 -7.19 9.39
C ARG A 323 -7.10 -7.60 10.76
N LEU A 324 -6.33 -8.42 11.46
CA LEU A 324 -6.67 -8.94 12.79
C LEU A 324 -7.07 -7.83 13.78
N LYS A 325 -6.38 -6.69 13.74
CA LYS A 325 -6.63 -5.52 14.61
C LYS A 325 -7.78 -4.63 14.16
N GLU A 326 -8.28 -4.82 12.95
CA GLU A 326 -9.38 -4.06 12.37
C GLU A 326 -10.71 -4.82 12.47
N LEU A 327 -10.68 -6.12 12.79
CA LEU A 327 -11.87 -6.92 12.99
C LEU A 327 -12.77 -6.34 14.09
N ILE A 328 -14.04 -6.25 13.77
CA ILE A 328 -15.08 -5.78 14.69
C ILE A 328 -15.62 -6.98 15.47
N LYS A 329 -15.54 -6.94 16.79
CA LYS A 329 -15.92 -8.05 17.66
C LYS A 329 -17.38 -7.90 18.09
N VAL A 330 -18.31 -8.46 17.31
CA VAL A 330 -19.75 -8.41 17.55
C VAL A 330 -20.22 -9.69 18.25
N LYS A 331 -20.57 -9.65 19.53
CA LYS A 331 -21.03 -10.83 20.31
C LYS A 331 -20.10 -12.04 20.19
N GLY A 332 -18.79 -11.83 20.13
CA GLY A 332 -17.80 -12.88 19.95
C GLY A 332 -17.53 -13.26 18.48
N PHE A 333 -18.36 -12.85 17.54
CA PHE A 333 -18.08 -13.02 16.11
C PHE A 333 -17.11 -11.95 15.61
N GLN A 334 -16.24 -12.35 14.69
CA GLN A 334 -15.32 -11.45 14.02
C GLN A 334 -15.92 -10.98 12.70
N VAL A 335 -16.11 -9.67 12.55
CA VAL A 335 -16.67 -9.04 11.35
C VAL A 335 -15.56 -8.26 10.65
N ALA A 336 -15.31 -8.59 9.40
CA ALA A 336 -14.32 -7.96 8.56
C ALA A 336 -14.86 -6.61 8.01
N PRO A 337 -14.26 -5.46 8.34
CA PRO A 337 -14.64 -4.18 7.74
C PRO A 337 -14.59 -4.19 6.21
N ALA A 338 -13.55 -4.81 5.63
CA ALA A 338 -13.35 -4.83 4.19
C ALA A 338 -14.50 -5.52 3.43
N GLU A 339 -15.06 -6.59 3.97
CA GLU A 339 -16.23 -7.28 3.41
C GLU A 339 -17.45 -6.34 3.32
N LEU A 340 -17.69 -5.58 4.40
CA LEU A 340 -18.79 -4.63 4.44
C LEU A 340 -18.54 -3.42 3.54
N GLU A 341 -17.31 -2.93 3.48
CA GLU A 341 -16.91 -1.82 2.62
C GLU A 341 -17.11 -2.17 1.12
N GLU A 342 -16.74 -3.37 0.71
CA GLU A 342 -16.97 -3.85 -0.65
C GLU A 342 -18.47 -3.94 -0.97
N LEU A 343 -19.25 -4.52 -0.06
CA LEU A 343 -20.69 -4.62 -0.21
C LEU A 343 -21.37 -3.24 -0.28
N ILE A 344 -20.97 -2.30 0.58
CA ILE A 344 -21.51 -0.93 0.60
C ILE A 344 -21.19 -0.21 -0.72
N ARG A 345 -19.98 -0.36 -1.26
CA ARG A 345 -19.59 0.25 -2.55
C ARG A 345 -20.34 -0.34 -3.75
N ALA A 346 -20.90 -1.55 -3.62
CA ALA A 346 -21.77 -2.12 -4.64
C ALA A 346 -23.16 -1.42 -4.71
N PHE A 347 -23.50 -0.56 -3.74
CA PHE A 347 -24.73 0.25 -3.80
C PHE A 347 -24.57 1.40 -4.80
N PRO A 348 -25.52 1.60 -5.75
CA PRO A 348 -25.34 2.49 -6.89
C PRO A 348 -24.95 3.93 -6.58
N ALA A 349 -25.45 4.48 -5.45
CA ALA A 349 -25.21 5.86 -5.04
C ALA A 349 -23.91 6.06 -4.23
N VAL A 350 -23.13 5.01 -3.94
CA VAL A 350 -21.92 5.07 -3.13
C VAL A 350 -20.66 5.19 -4.00
N GLU A 351 -19.79 6.14 -3.68
CA GLU A 351 -18.46 6.30 -4.25
C GLU A 351 -17.41 5.62 -3.39
N GLU A 352 -17.38 5.95 -2.08
CA GLU A 352 -16.42 5.39 -1.14
C GLU A 352 -17.12 4.94 0.14
N ALA A 353 -16.55 3.93 0.79
CA ALA A 353 -17.01 3.43 2.07
C ALA A 353 -15.85 3.09 3.01
N ALA A 354 -16.04 3.34 4.29
CA ALA A 354 -15.17 2.84 5.36
C ALA A 354 -16.03 2.37 6.53
N VAL A 355 -15.66 1.23 7.12
CA VAL A 355 -16.37 0.65 8.26
C VAL A 355 -15.43 0.55 9.46
N ILE A 356 -15.94 0.93 10.63
CA ILE A 356 -15.24 0.79 11.91
C ILE A 356 -16.12 0.08 12.93
N GLY A 357 -15.50 -0.58 13.90
CA GLY A 357 -16.17 -1.03 15.12
C GLY A 357 -16.32 0.13 16.09
N ILE A 358 -17.53 0.34 16.58
CA ILE A 358 -17.81 1.26 17.68
C ILE A 358 -18.31 0.48 18.90
N PRO A 359 -17.98 0.92 20.14
CA PRO A 359 -18.44 0.24 21.36
C PRO A 359 -19.96 0.16 21.45
N HIS A 360 -20.46 -0.99 21.92
CA HIS A 360 -21.89 -1.21 22.14
C HIS A 360 -22.12 -1.96 23.47
N PRO A 361 -23.06 -1.51 24.34
CA PRO A 361 -23.22 -2.04 25.69
C PRO A 361 -23.42 -3.56 25.78
N ASN A 362 -24.16 -4.13 24.83
CA ASN A 362 -24.56 -5.56 24.86
C ASN A 362 -23.86 -6.41 23.82
N HIS A 363 -23.11 -5.82 22.88
CA HIS A 363 -22.55 -6.55 21.74
C HIS A 363 -21.01 -6.51 21.67
N GLY A 364 -20.35 -5.80 22.59
CA GLY A 364 -18.92 -5.49 22.54
C GLY A 364 -18.68 -4.34 21.55
N GLU A 365 -18.65 -4.64 20.28
CA GLU A 365 -18.62 -3.65 19.21
C GLU A 365 -19.78 -3.89 18.22
N VAL A 366 -20.09 -2.88 17.40
CA VAL A 366 -21.00 -2.98 16.25
C VAL A 366 -20.43 -2.23 15.05
N PRO A 367 -20.69 -2.69 13.81
CA PRO A 367 -20.23 -2.01 12.60
C PRO A 367 -20.94 -0.66 12.40
N ARG A 368 -20.14 0.40 12.14
CA ARG A 368 -20.57 1.72 11.72
C ARG A 368 -19.93 2.06 10.39
N ALA A 369 -20.72 2.48 9.42
CA ALA A 369 -20.26 2.87 8.10
C ALA A 369 -20.11 4.38 7.97
N TYR A 370 -19.06 4.82 7.29
CA TYR A 370 -18.86 6.16 6.76
C TYR A 370 -18.87 6.05 5.24
N VAL A 371 -19.69 6.88 4.58
CA VAL A 371 -19.98 6.71 3.16
C VAL A 371 -19.86 8.04 2.44
N VAL A 372 -19.15 8.06 1.31
CA VAL A 372 -19.10 9.19 0.38
C VAL A 372 -20.06 8.88 -0.78
N PRO A 373 -21.07 9.72 -1.03
CA PRO A 373 -21.97 9.54 -2.15
C PRO A 373 -21.29 9.88 -3.48
N LYS A 374 -21.72 9.25 -4.56
CA LYS A 374 -21.34 9.66 -5.91
C LYS A 374 -21.84 11.07 -6.20
N LYS A 375 -21.08 11.80 -6.98
CA LYS A 375 -21.46 13.15 -7.42
C LYS A 375 -22.82 13.11 -8.12
N ASP A 376 -23.64 14.12 -7.83
CA ASP A 376 -24.98 14.30 -8.42
C ASP A 376 -25.99 13.15 -8.10
N THR A 377 -25.73 12.36 -7.05
CA THR A 377 -26.67 11.32 -6.55
C THR A 377 -27.16 11.66 -5.15
N SER A 378 -28.40 11.22 -4.86
CA SER A 378 -28.94 11.29 -3.50
C SER A 378 -28.79 9.93 -2.84
N LEU A 379 -27.97 9.86 -1.79
CA LEU A 379 -27.85 8.67 -0.97
C LEU A 379 -28.83 8.71 0.19
N VAL A 380 -29.72 7.71 0.26
CA VAL A 380 -30.63 7.52 1.37
C VAL A 380 -30.06 6.44 2.30
N PRO A 381 -29.61 6.78 3.52
CA PRO A 381 -28.98 5.82 4.45
C PRO A 381 -29.85 4.60 4.76
N ASP A 382 -31.18 4.78 4.92
CA ASP A 382 -32.09 3.67 5.20
C ASP A 382 -32.20 2.66 4.05
N GLU A 383 -32.06 3.09 2.80
CA GLU A 383 -32.05 2.20 1.64
C GLU A 383 -30.74 1.40 1.58
N LEU A 384 -29.62 2.06 1.86
CA LEU A 384 -28.33 1.41 1.95
C LEU A 384 -28.30 0.39 3.10
N ASP A 385 -28.84 0.73 4.29
CA ASP A 385 -28.92 -0.20 5.42
C ASP A 385 -29.73 -1.45 5.06
N LYS A 386 -30.92 -1.28 4.44
CA LYS A 386 -31.73 -2.40 3.95
C LYS A 386 -31.00 -3.25 2.92
N PHE A 387 -30.27 -2.61 1.99
CA PHE A 387 -29.48 -3.31 0.99
C PHE A 387 -28.40 -4.18 1.64
N VAL A 388 -27.62 -3.63 2.58
CA VAL A 388 -26.60 -4.37 3.31
C VAL A 388 -27.24 -5.47 4.16
N ALA A 389 -28.26 -5.15 4.94
CA ALA A 389 -28.96 -6.08 5.83
C ALA A 389 -29.56 -7.29 5.09
N SER A 390 -29.91 -7.15 3.81
CA SER A 390 -30.44 -8.24 2.98
C SER A 390 -29.39 -9.24 2.52
N LYS A 391 -28.10 -8.87 2.61
CA LYS A 391 -26.97 -9.65 2.05
C LYS A 391 -26.02 -10.20 3.09
N VAL A 392 -26.17 -9.82 4.36
CA VAL A 392 -25.28 -10.24 5.43
C VAL A 392 -26.00 -10.90 6.59
N ALA A 393 -25.28 -11.70 7.37
CA ALA A 393 -25.78 -12.25 8.63
C ALA A 393 -26.09 -11.13 9.65
N ASN A 394 -27.00 -11.37 10.59
CA ASN A 394 -27.47 -10.35 11.55
C ASN A 394 -26.35 -9.66 12.33
N TYR A 395 -25.30 -10.38 12.71
CA TYR A 395 -24.17 -9.84 13.45
C TYR A 395 -23.25 -8.93 12.60
N LYS A 396 -23.38 -8.97 11.27
CA LYS A 396 -22.64 -8.12 10.32
C LYS A 396 -23.40 -6.86 9.93
N ARG A 397 -24.64 -6.67 10.37
CA ARG A 397 -25.44 -5.49 10.03
C ARG A 397 -24.81 -4.20 10.56
N LEU A 398 -25.08 -3.08 9.89
CA LEU A 398 -24.56 -1.76 10.26
C LEU A 398 -25.26 -1.18 11.49
N SER A 399 -25.32 -1.96 12.58
CA SER A 399 -26.03 -1.59 13.81
C SER A 399 -25.48 -0.35 14.52
N GLY A 400 -24.26 0.09 14.15
CA GLY A 400 -23.67 1.36 14.56
C GLY A 400 -24.12 2.56 13.73
N GLY A 401 -24.96 2.33 12.71
CA GLY A 401 -25.47 3.36 11.80
C GLY A 401 -24.57 3.67 10.61
N ILE A 402 -25.11 4.53 9.75
CA ILE A 402 -24.44 5.00 8.52
C ILE A 402 -24.31 6.52 8.64
N GLU A 403 -23.13 7.03 8.35
CA GLU A 403 -22.82 8.45 8.30
C GLU A 403 -22.34 8.83 6.91
N VAL A 404 -22.99 9.84 6.33
CA VAL A 404 -22.59 10.42 5.06
C VAL A 404 -21.55 11.49 5.33
N VAL A 405 -20.40 11.40 4.66
CA VAL A 405 -19.25 12.30 4.82
C VAL A 405 -18.77 12.78 3.45
N ASP A 406 -18.10 13.94 3.43
CA ASP A 406 -17.53 14.49 2.19
C ASP A 406 -16.30 13.74 1.71
N ALA A 407 -15.52 13.16 2.63
CA ALA A 407 -14.32 12.40 2.32
C ALA A 407 -13.97 11.40 3.43
N ILE A 408 -13.38 10.28 3.06
CA ILE A 408 -12.80 9.30 3.98
C ILE A 408 -11.32 9.63 4.18
N PRO A 409 -10.85 9.80 5.45
CA PRO A 409 -9.45 10.09 5.73
C PRO A 409 -8.56 8.93 5.31
N LYS A 410 -7.51 9.24 4.53
CA LYS A 410 -6.56 8.24 3.98
C LYS A 410 -5.11 8.70 4.16
N THR A 411 -4.19 7.75 4.17
CA THR A 411 -2.76 8.02 4.04
C THR A 411 -2.44 8.48 2.60
N PRO A 412 -1.24 9.07 2.36
CA PRO A 412 -0.79 9.36 1.00
C PRO A 412 -0.72 8.13 0.07
N SER A 413 -0.59 6.93 0.65
CA SER A 413 -0.64 5.66 -0.10
C SER A 413 -2.07 5.11 -0.31
N GLY A 414 -3.12 5.87 0.07
CA GLY A 414 -4.51 5.49 -0.14
C GLY A 414 -5.14 4.58 0.93
N LYS A 415 -4.40 4.24 2.00
CA LYS A 415 -4.92 3.40 3.08
C LYS A 415 -5.85 4.20 4.00
N ILE A 416 -7.04 3.64 4.31
CA ILE A 416 -8.02 4.24 5.21
C ILE A 416 -7.43 4.43 6.61
N LEU A 417 -7.59 5.64 7.17
CA LEU A 417 -7.17 6.01 8.52
C LEU A 417 -8.32 5.77 9.53
N ARG A 418 -8.64 4.50 9.79
CA ARG A 418 -9.76 4.12 10.69
C ARG A 418 -9.65 4.74 12.10
N ARG A 419 -8.43 4.99 12.57
CA ARG A 419 -8.22 5.69 13.84
C ARG A 419 -8.84 7.10 13.83
N GLN A 420 -8.71 7.84 12.72
CA GLN A 420 -9.33 9.16 12.61
C GLN A 420 -10.85 9.06 12.60
N LEU A 421 -11.43 8.07 11.92
CA LEU A 421 -12.88 7.82 11.94
C LEU A 421 -13.37 7.49 13.37
N LYS A 422 -12.62 6.70 14.14
CA LYS A 422 -12.95 6.43 15.56
C LYS A 422 -12.92 7.71 16.41
N VAL A 423 -11.95 8.62 16.17
CA VAL A 423 -11.89 9.93 16.85
C VAL A 423 -13.07 10.81 16.46
N MET A 424 -13.43 10.88 15.17
CA MET A 424 -14.59 11.61 14.68
C MET A 424 -15.88 11.12 15.37
N HIS A 425 -16.07 9.80 15.44
CA HIS A 425 -17.21 9.22 16.15
C HIS A 425 -17.27 9.63 17.63
N GLN A 426 -16.14 9.61 18.34
CA GLN A 426 -16.08 10.00 19.76
C GLN A 426 -16.37 11.50 19.99
N GLN A 427 -16.08 12.36 19.03
CA GLN A 427 -16.35 13.79 19.10
C GLN A 427 -17.83 14.12 18.86
N GLN A 428 -18.52 13.32 18.07
CA GLN A 428 -19.96 13.50 17.79
C GLN A 428 -20.88 12.98 18.91
N GLY A 429 -20.38 12.04 19.72
CA GLY A 429 -21.09 11.49 20.88
C GLY A 429 -20.97 12.32 22.15
N ARG A 430 -20.36 13.51 22.08
CA ARG A 430 -20.30 14.52 23.14
C ARG A 430 -21.24 15.68 22.80
#